data_f8f75d525b4458decef8b16aea94d8f3
#
_entry.id   f8f75d525b4458decef8b16aea94d8f3
#
_cell.length_a   1.000
_cell.length_b   1.000
_cell.length_c   1.000
_cell.angle_alpha   90.00
_cell.angle_beta   90.00
_cell.angle_gamma   90.00
#
_symmetry.space_group_name_H-M   'P 1'
#
loop_
_entity.id
_entity.type
_entity.pdbx_description
1 polymer ?
#
loop_
_entity_poly.entity_id
_entity_poly.type
_entity_poly.pdbx_seq_one_letter_code
_entity_poly.pdbx_strand_id
1 'polypeptide(L)'
;MRATSIGHAGILVETETGSILCDPWFVPAFFGSWFVFPRNDQLSDDLLARIEGADYLYVSHLHGDHHDEPWLREHLRRDIPVLLPGYPTREQERTMRALGFTEFIRTVDTEELELAPGLTIAIHVETSITDGPGGDSALIVTDGRTRLVNQNDCRTTDLDRLRSHGPVDLHWLQYSGAIWYPMVYDVPADRMRTLVDAKVESQFARAMRYVETIDARAVVPSAGPPAFLDPDLFHLNVVTGDELSIFPDQRSFLTRLEAAGHRGVMAVPGTTIEITPESIDVTHPMPEAEVAAIFDHKADYLRRYQADWLPWLEEMKAGWQRQST
;
A
#
# COMPACT_ATOMS: atom_id res chain seq x y z
N MET A 1 17.51 9.51 3.27
CA MET A 1 16.10 9.16 3.53
C MET A 1 15.99 7.66 3.74
N ARG A 2 15.10 7.22 4.62
CA ARG A 2 14.80 5.80 4.86
C ARG A 2 13.31 5.55 4.62
N ALA A 3 12.97 4.48 3.91
CA ALA A 3 11.59 4.01 3.75
C ALA A 3 11.48 2.60 4.33
N THR A 4 10.57 2.38 5.29
CA THR A 4 10.33 1.07 5.90
C THR A 4 8.93 0.58 5.53
N SER A 5 8.83 -0.60 4.93
CA SER A 5 7.56 -1.24 4.57
C SER A 5 6.80 -1.66 5.83
N ILE A 6 5.53 -1.29 5.90
CA ILE A 6 4.58 -1.77 6.93
C ILE A 6 3.74 -2.92 6.36
N GLY A 7 3.74 -3.06 5.05
CA GLY A 7 2.92 -4.00 4.28
C GLY A 7 1.82 -3.29 3.50
N HIS A 8 1.32 -3.92 2.44
CA HIS A 8 0.38 -3.35 1.49
C HIS A 8 0.86 -2.00 0.94
N ALA A 9 0.09 -0.91 1.15
CA ALA A 9 0.49 0.46 0.81
C ALA A 9 1.25 1.16 1.94
N GLY A 10 1.30 0.57 3.12
CA GLY A 10 1.86 1.17 4.33
C GLY A 10 3.37 1.34 4.27
N ILE A 11 3.85 2.56 4.50
CA ILE A 11 5.28 2.86 4.67
C ILE A 11 5.51 3.89 5.78
N LEU A 12 6.63 3.74 6.47
CA LEU A 12 7.21 4.77 7.31
C LEU A 12 8.38 5.41 6.58
N VAL A 13 8.27 6.69 6.24
CA VAL A 13 9.33 7.48 5.61
C VAL A 13 10.01 8.32 6.68
N GLU A 14 11.33 8.18 6.82
CA GLU A 14 12.12 8.86 7.84
C GLU A 14 13.25 9.66 7.18
N THR A 15 13.45 10.87 7.66
CA THR A 15 14.55 11.77 7.31
C THR A 15 15.31 12.18 8.57
N GLU A 16 16.34 12.99 8.44
CA GLU A 16 17.06 13.53 9.61
C GLU A 16 16.20 14.47 10.47
N THR A 17 15.13 15.02 9.93
CA THR A 17 14.34 16.11 10.54
C THR A 17 12.89 15.77 10.82
N GLY A 18 12.44 14.59 10.43
CA GLY A 18 11.07 14.14 10.71
C GLY A 18 10.70 12.86 9.97
N SER A 19 9.57 12.30 10.36
CA SER A 19 9.02 11.04 9.84
C SER A 19 7.56 11.17 9.44
N ILE A 20 7.17 10.48 8.37
CA ILE A 20 5.81 10.44 7.84
C ILE A 20 5.33 9.00 7.83
N LEU A 21 4.25 8.72 8.55
CA LEU A 21 3.52 7.46 8.48
C LEU A 21 2.49 7.55 7.35
N CYS A 22 2.56 6.65 6.38
CA CYS A 22 1.68 6.61 5.23
C CYS A 22 0.81 5.35 5.24
N ASP A 23 -0.49 5.49 5.08
CA ASP A 23 -1.47 4.42 4.87
C ASP A 23 -1.26 3.18 5.76
N PRO A 24 -1.17 3.30 7.10
CA PRO A 24 -1.00 2.15 7.98
C PRO A 24 -2.27 1.28 7.98
N TRP A 25 -2.10 -0.03 7.70
CA TRP A 25 -3.17 -1.00 7.72
C TRP A 25 -2.75 -2.28 8.43
N PHE A 26 -3.50 -2.66 9.50
CA PHE A 26 -3.23 -3.81 10.36
C PHE A 26 -4.48 -4.66 10.61
N VAL A 27 -5.66 -4.03 10.71
CA VAL A 27 -6.92 -4.73 10.99
C VAL A 27 -7.54 -5.19 9.67
N PRO A 28 -8.05 -6.44 9.59
CA PRO A 28 -8.63 -6.95 8.34
C PRO A 28 -9.72 -6.03 7.76
N ALA A 29 -9.61 -5.71 6.47
CA ALA A 29 -10.51 -4.80 5.77
C ALA A 29 -11.65 -5.54 5.03
N PHE A 30 -12.61 -4.78 4.50
CA PHE A 30 -13.69 -5.25 3.62
C PHE A 30 -14.42 -6.47 4.20
N PHE A 31 -14.99 -6.28 5.40
CA PHE A 31 -15.72 -7.34 6.13
C PHE A 31 -14.85 -8.57 6.44
N GLY A 32 -13.57 -8.37 6.71
CA GLY A 32 -12.63 -9.46 7.02
C GLY A 32 -12.28 -10.33 5.81
N SER A 33 -12.53 -9.88 4.58
CA SER A 33 -12.11 -10.61 3.39
C SER A 33 -10.65 -10.38 3.02
N TRP A 34 -10.07 -9.23 3.41
CA TRP A 34 -8.71 -8.83 3.08
C TRP A 34 -7.82 -8.75 4.31
N PHE A 35 -6.64 -9.35 4.21
CA PHE A 35 -5.55 -9.29 5.18
C PHE A 35 -4.28 -8.83 4.48
N VAL A 36 -3.33 -8.27 5.23
CA VAL A 36 -2.05 -7.83 4.67
C VAL A 36 -1.23 -9.03 4.19
N PHE A 37 -0.65 -8.97 3.00
CA PHE A 37 0.26 -9.98 2.46
C PHE A 37 1.58 -9.37 1.97
N PRO A 38 2.72 -9.91 2.41
CA PRO A 38 2.89 -10.82 3.54
C PRO A 38 2.37 -10.22 4.86
N ARG A 39 2.12 -11.07 5.88
CA ARG A 39 1.54 -10.64 7.16
C ARG A 39 2.40 -9.58 7.85
N ASN A 40 1.76 -8.60 8.47
CA ASN A 40 2.44 -7.53 9.21
C ASN A 40 2.12 -7.51 10.72
N ASP A 41 1.35 -8.48 11.19
CA ASP A 41 1.02 -8.65 12.62
C ASP A 41 2.17 -9.24 13.46
N GLN A 42 3.37 -9.34 12.86
CA GLN A 42 4.61 -9.83 13.50
C GLN A 42 5.77 -8.82 13.37
N LEU A 43 5.46 -7.55 13.16
CA LEU A 43 6.48 -6.49 13.19
C LEU A 43 7.15 -6.41 14.55
N SER A 44 8.42 -6.02 14.59
CA SER A 44 9.14 -5.85 15.85
C SER A 44 8.58 -4.70 16.69
N ASP A 45 8.68 -4.82 18.02
CA ASP A 45 8.25 -3.77 18.95
C ASP A 45 8.95 -2.43 18.66
N ASP A 46 10.23 -2.47 18.27
CA ASP A 46 10.99 -1.27 17.87
C ASP A 46 10.36 -0.58 16.64
N LEU A 47 9.99 -1.34 15.61
CA LEU A 47 9.34 -0.77 14.44
C LEU A 47 7.94 -0.26 14.77
N LEU A 48 7.16 -0.99 15.56
CA LEU A 48 5.84 -0.54 16.02
C LEU A 48 5.94 0.77 16.79
N ALA A 49 6.91 0.89 17.71
CA ALA A 49 7.15 2.13 18.45
C ALA A 49 7.53 3.31 17.53
N ARG A 50 8.31 3.07 16.46
CA ARG A 50 8.63 4.10 15.46
C ARG A 50 7.41 4.51 14.64
N ILE A 51 6.55 3.55 14.26
CA ILE A 51 5.29 3.79 13.55
C ILE A 51 4.37 4.66 14.40
N GLU A 52 4.14 4.28 15.66
CA GLU A 52 3.28 5.02 16.59
C GLU A 52 3.84 6.39 16.96
N GLY A 53 5.17 6.54 16.95
CA GLY A 53 5.91 7.76 17.24
C GLY A 53 6.12 8.69 16.05
N ALA A 54 5.55 8.41 14.88
CA ALA A 54 5.73 9.24 13.69
C ALA A 54 5.34 10.72 13.92
N ASP A 55 6.05 11.63 13.24
CA ASP A 55 5.81 13.07 13.36
C ASP A 55 4.57 13.52 12.59
N TYR A 56 4.27 12.89 11.46
CA TYR A 56 3.16 13.22 10.57
C TYR A 56 2.42 11.95 10.14
N LEU A 57 1.10 12.08 9.93
CA LEU A 57 0.25 11.05 9.34
C LEU A 57 -0.23 11.49 7.95
N TYR A 58 -0.02 10.65 6.96
CA TYR A 58 -0.61 10.77 5.64
C TYR A 58 -1.51 9.56 5.35
N VAL A 59 -2.74 9.81 4.94
CA VAL A 59 -3.68 8.81 4.42
C VAL A 59 -4.05 9.26 3.02
N SER A 60 -3.73 8.42 2.03
CA SER A 60 -3.93 8.76 0.62
C SER A 60 -5.40 8.91 0.26
N HIS A 61 -6.24 8.00 0.74
CA HIS A 61 -7.70 7.98 0.54
C HIS A 61 -8.40 7.14 1.63
N LEU A 62 -9.73 7.06 1.58
CA LEU A 62 -10.53 6.49 2.68
C LEU A 62 -10.96 5.01 2.48
N HIS A 63 -10.29 4.23 1.63
CA HIS A 63 -10.50 2.79 1.63
C HIS A 63 -9.93 2.14 2.89
N GLY A 64 -10.56 1.06 3.35
CA GLY A 64 -10.24 0.41 4.62
C GLY A 64 -8.85 -0.24 4.70
N ASP A 65 -8.19 -0.47 3.58
CA ASP A 65 -6.82 -0.97 3.46
C ASP A 65 -5.76 0.14 3.38
N HIS A 66 -6.19 1.42 3.48
CA HIS A 66 -5.36 2.62 3.60
C HIS A 66 -5.73 3.44 4.84
N HIS A 67 -7.01 3.42 5.20
CA HIS A 67 -7.59 4.11 6.33
C HIS A 67 -8.09 3.09 7.36
N ASP A 68 -7.17 2.55 8.15
CA ASP A 68 -7.48 1.59 9.22
C ASP A 68 -8.02 2.32 10.45
N GLU A 69 -9.32 2.58 10.45
CA GLU A 69 -10.01 3.35 11.48
C GLU A 69 -9.81 2.80 12.90
N PRO A 70 -9.96 1.48 13.16
CA PRO A 70 -9.69 0.88 14.48
C PRO A 70 -8.26 1.10 14.94
N TRP A 71 -7.28 0.79 14.09
CA TRP A 71 -5.87 0.90 14.44
C TRP A 71 -5.45 2.37 14.66
N LEU A 72 -5.83 3.28 13.77
CA LEU A 72 -5.57 4.72 13.90
C LEU A 72 -6.12 5.27 15.23
N ARG A 73 -7.31 4.82 15.61
CA ARG A 73 -7.96 5.24 16.86
C ARG A 73 -7.28 4.68 18.09
N GLU A 74 -6.70 3.50 18.05
CA GLU A 74 -6.11 2.84 19.22
C GLU A 74 -4.65 3.22 19.43
N HIS A 75 -3.88 3.36 18.36
CA HIS A 75 -2.41 3.42 18.41
C HIS A 75 -1.82 4.81 18.21
N LEU A 76 -2.50 5.72 17.50
CA LEU A 76 -1.91 7.02 17.24
C LEU A 76 -2.32 8.10 18.24
N ARG A 77 -1.35 8.95 18.62
CA ARG A 77 -1.63 10.16 19.40
C ARG A 77 -2.57 11.10 18.65
N ARG A 78 -3.47 11.78 19.35
CA ARG A 78 -4.52 12.60 18.73
C ARG A 78 -4.03 13.92 18.17
N ASP A 79 -2.87 14.36 18.61
CA ASP A 79 -2.19 15.59 18.20
C ASP A 79 -1.13 15.37 17.11
N ILE A 80 -1.07 14.16 16.51
CA ILE A 80 -0.25 13.96 15.32
C ILE A 80 -0.79 14.82 14.17
N PRO A 81 0.02 15.68 13.53
CA PRO A 81 -0.43 16.44 12.38
C PRO A 81 -0.79 15.54 11.21
N VAL A 82 -2.06 15.59 10.77
CA VAL A 82 -2.56 14.84 9.60
C VAL A 82 -2.36 15.71 8.37
N LEU A 83 -1.60 15.18 7.40
CA LEU A 83 -1.38 15.79 6.09
C LEU A 83 -2.63 15.57 5.24
N LEU A 84 -3.38 16.63 4.97
CA LEU A 84 -4.60 16.54 4.18
C LEU A 84 -4.30 16.83 2.71
N PRO A 85 -4.57 15.89 1.79
CA PRO A 85 -4.56 16.18 0.36
C PRO A 85 -5.50 17.33 0.01
N GLY A 86 -5.15 18.11 -1.03
CA GLY A 86 -5.94 19.24 -1.51
C GLY A 86 -7.25 18.84 -2.18
N TYR A 87 -7.99 17.89 -1.60
CA TYR A 87 -9.28 17.45 -2.13
C TYR A 87 -10.31 18.58 -2.18
N PRO A 88 -11.21 18.57 -3.18
CA PRO A 88 -12.29 19.56 -3.29
C PRO A 88 -13.32 19.41 -2.17
N THR A 89 -13.35 18.27 -1.46
CA THR A 89 -14.25 17.99 -0.34
C THR A 89 -13.50 17.99 0.99
N ARG A 90 -14.22 18.10 2.09
CA ARG A 90 -13.66 17.97 3.46
C ARG A 90 -13.97 16.63 4.11
N GLU A 91 -14.29 15.63 3.34
CA GLU A 91 -14.73 14.34 3.90
C GLU A 91 -13.62 13.68 4.70
N GLN A 92 -12.41 13.61 4.16
CA GLN A 92 -11.27 13.04 4.86
C GLN A 92 -10.98 13.77 6.18
N GLU A 93 -11.01 15.11 6.19
CA GLU A 93 -10.82 15.85 7.43
C GLU A 93 -11.93 15.55 8.45
N ARG A 94 -13.20 15.46 8.02
CA ARG A 94 -14.31 15.11 8.93
C ARG A 94 -14.13 13.71 9.51
N THR A 95 -13.74 12.75 8.67
CA THR A 95 -13.49 11.38 9.08
C THR A 95 -12.36 11.33 10.12
N MET A 96 -11.22 11.98 9.86
CA MET A 96 -10.12 12.05 10.81
C MET A 96 -10.50 12.76 12.12
N ARG A 97 -11.29 13.82 12.05
CA ARG A 97 -11.83 14.50 13.26
C ARG A 97 -12.76 13.58 14.06
N ALA A 98 -13.56 12.75 13.41
CA ALA A 98 -14.42 11.78 14.08
C ALA A 98 -13.61 10.69 14.81
N LEU A 99 -12.38 10.40 14.37
CA LEU A 99 -11.42 9.56 15.07
C LEU A 99 -10.73 10.25 16.26
N GLY A 100 -10.91 11.57 16.40
CA GLY A 100 -10.37 12.36 17.50
C GLY A 100 -9.10 13.14 17.16
N PHE A 101 -8.60 13.09 15.92
CA PHE A 101 -7.44 13.91 15.52
C PHE A 101 -7.75 15.39 15.57
N THR A 102 -6.78 16.20 16.04
CA THR A 102 -6.98 17.64 16.30
C THR A 102 -6.14 18.53 15.41
N GLU A 103 -4.97 18.05 14.96
CA GLU A 103 -4.01 18.84 14.19
C GLU A 103 -4.04 18.43 12.70
N PHE A 104 -4.15 19.44 11.83
CA PHE A 104 -4.28 19.23 10.37
C PHE A 104 -3.42 20.21 9.59
N ILE A 105 -2.63 19.68 8.67
CA ILE A 105 -1.87 20.47 7.69
C ILE A 105 -2.53 20.27 6.34
N ARG A 106 -3.14 21.35 5.80
CA ARG A 106 -3.77 21.30 4.48
C ARG A 106 -2.74 21.62 3.42
N THR A 107 -2.64 20.76 2.44
CA THR A 107 -1.82 20.99 1.27
C THR A 107 -2.65 21.58 0.12
N VAL A 108 -1.98 22.20 -0.81
CA VAL A 108 -2.54 22.59 -2.10
C VAL A 108 -2.06 21.58 -3.14
N ASP A 109 -2.96 21.14 -4.00
CA ASP A 109 -2.64 20.14 -5.02
C ASP A 109 -1.37 20.53 -5.80
N THR A 110 -0.37 19.66 -5.76
CA THR A 110 0.96 19.78 -6.40
C THR A 110 1.93 20.83 -5.83
N GLU A 111 1.50 21.69 -4.93
CA GLU A 111 2.41 22.67 -4.32
C GLU A 111 3.32 22.03 -3.29
N GLU A 112 4.59 22.40 -3.33
CA GLU A 112 5.57 21.95 -2.33
C GLU A 112 5.33 22.65 -1.01
N LEU A 113 5.44 21.89 0.08
CA LEU A 113 5.32 22.36 1.46
C LEU A 113 6.49 21.82 2.28
N GLU A 114 7.28 22.71 2.87
CA GLU A 114 8.30 22.34 3.84
C GLU A 114 7.64 22.07 5.21
N LEU A 115 7.73 20.83 5.69
CA LEU A 115 7.21 20.39 6.99
C LEU A 115 8.21 20.64 8.12
N ALA A 116 9.50 20.46 7.83
CA ALA A 116 10.62 20.70 8.73
C ALA A 116 11.85 21.07 7.89
N PRO A 117 12.91 21.65 8.46
CA PRO A 117 14.12 22.00 7.69
C PRO A 117 14.66 20.83 6.86
N GLY A 118 14.56 20.95 5.52
CA GLY A 118 14.96 19.91 4.58
C GLY A 118 13.98 18.78 4.37
N LEU A 119 12.83 18.73 5.07
CA LEU A 119 11.75 17.79 4.78
C LEU A 119 10.64 18.52 4.03
N THR A 120 10.55 18.28 2.73
CA THR A 120 9.55 18.89 1.86
C THR A 120 8.65 17.81 1.26
N ILE A 121 7.36 18.10 1.17
CA ILE A 121 6.37 17.24 0.54
C ILE A 121 5.62 17.96 -0.58
N ALA A 122 5.05 17.19 -1.50
CA ALA A 122 3.97 17.62 -2.37
C ALA A 122 2.93 16.50 -2.47
N ILE A 123 1.65 16.85 -2.47
CA ILE A 123 0.57 15.87 -2.63
C ILE A 123 -0.17 16.17 -3.93
N HIS A 124 -0.27 15.15 -4.78
CA HIS A 124 -1.00 15.18 -6.02
C HIS A 124 -2.35 14.52 -5.84
N VAL A 125 -3.42 15.24 -6.17
CA VAL A 125 -4.80 14.77 -6.05
C VAL A 125 -5.30 14.25 -7.40
N GLU A 126 -5.93 13.08 -7.40
CA GLU A 126 -6.63 12.52 -8.55
C GLU A 126 -8.12 12.37 -8.21
N THR A 127 -8.95 13.08 -8.96
CA THR A 127 -10.41 13.10 -8.75
C THR A 127 -11.19 12.57 -9.93
N SER A 128 -10.53 12.28 -11.07
CA SER A 128 -11.19 11.78 -12.28
C SER A 128 -11.60 10.31 -12.15
N ILE A 129 -10.89 9.57 -11.31
CA ILE A 129 -11.20 8.18 -10.94
C ILE A 129 -11.33 8.17 -9.43
N THR A 130 -12.56 8.27 -8.94
CA THR A 130 -12.81 8.37 -7.50
C THR A 130 -12.73 7.00 -6.85
N ASP A 131 -11.78 6.84 -5.96
CA ASP A 131 -11.67 5.72 -5.04
C ASP A 131 -12.13 6.20 -3.64
N GLY A 132 -13.45 6.31 -3.46
CA GLY A 132 -14.06 6.83 -2.23
C GLY A 132 -14.28 8.35 -2.22
N PRO A 133 -14.74 8.90 -1.09
CA PRO A 133 -15.07 10.32 -0.95
C PRO A 133 -13.84 11.22 -1.07
N GLY A 134 -13.81 12.04 -2.09
CA GLY A 134 -12.75 13.03 -2.34
C GLY A 134 -11.78 12.67 -3.43
N GLY A 135 -11.58 11.39 -3.72
CA GLY A 135 -10.61 10.89 -4.71
C GLY A 135 -9.46 10.13 -4.07
N ASP A 136 -8.35 10.04 -4.78
CA ASP A 136 -7.10 9.43 -4.36
C ASP A 136 -5.93 10.42 -4.48
N SER A 137 -4.80 10.12 -3.87
CA SER A 137 -3.65 11.02 -3.92
C SER A 137 -2.32 10.28 -3.89
N ALA A 138 -1.30 10.91 -4.47
CA ALA A 138 0.09 10.46 -4.42
C ALA A 138 0.93 11.47 -3.61
N LEU A 139 1.85 10.97 -2.80
CA LEU A 139 2.75 11.77 -1.97
C LEU A 139 4.16 11.75 -2.54
N ILE A 140 4.75 12.91 -2.71
CA ILE A 140 6.17 13.09 -2.99
C ILE A 140 6.85 13.57 -1.70
N VAL A 141 7.98 12.95 -1.35
CA VAL A 141 8.79 13.33 -0.20
C VAL A 141 10.23 13.57 -0.66
N THR A 142 10.82 14.68 -0.24
CA THR A 142 12.26 14.93 -0.43
C THR A 142 12.92 15.44 0.84
N ASP A 143 14.16 14.97 1.08
CA ASP A 143 15.04 15.47 2.15
C ASP A 143 16.05 16.51 1.60
N GLY A 144 15.79 17.07 0.41
CA GLY A 144 16.67 17.98 -0.30
C GLY A 144 17.82 17.30 -1.05
N ARG A 145 18.03 15.99 -0.86
CA ARG A 145 19.10 15.19 -1.48
C ARG A 145 18.55 14.04 -2.30
N THR A 146 17.49 13.42 -1.82
CA THR A 146 16.81 12.27 -2.43
C THR A 146 15.29 12.50 -2.50
N ARG A 147 14.61 11.77 -3.38
CA ARG A 147 13.17 11.90 -3.60
C ARG A 147 12.50 10.53 -3.68
N LEU A 148 11.44 10.38 -2.91
CA LEU A 148 10.54 9.24 -2.94
C LEU A 148 9.18 9.70 -3.50
N VAL A 149 8.60 8.91 -4.40
CA VAL A 149 7.20 9.04 -4.83
C VAL A 149 6.43 7.85 -4.30
N ASN A 150 5.53 8.09 -3.36
CA ASN A 150 4.51 7.14 -2.92
C ASN A 150 3.25 7.40 -3.73
N GLN A 151 3.15 6.72 -4.88
CA GLN A 151 1.98 6.81 -5.74
C GLN A 151 0.85 5.92 -5.24
N ASN A 152 1.18 4.82 -4.56
CA ASN A 152 0.28 3.78 -4.09
C ASN A 152 -0.89 3.52 -5.07
N ASP A 153 -2.17 3.64 -4.69
CA ASP A 153 -3.33 3.38 -5.54
C ASP A 153 -3.64 4.47 -6.57
N CYS A 154 -3.01 5.65 -6.42
CA CYS A 154 -3.33 6.83 -7.22
C CYS A 154 -3.11 6.59 -8.72
N ARG A 155 -4.21 6.51 -9.46
CA ARG A 155 -4.24 6.22 -10.90
C ARG A 155 -4.23 7.49 -11.72
N THR A 156 -3.29 8.39 -11.43
CA THR A 156 -3.20 9.67 -12.13
C THR A 156 -3.03 9.50 -13.64
N THR A 157 -3.63 10.41 -14.39
CA THR A 157 -3.45 10.52 -15.84
C THR A 157 -2.39 11.56 -16.22
N ASP A 158 -1.99 12.42 -15.27
CA ASP A 158 -1.02 13.49 -15.46
C ASP A 158 0.32 13.15 -14.75
N LEU A 159 1.09 12.27 -15.35
CA LEU A 159 2.39 11.84 -14.85
C LEU A 159 3.47 12.93 -14.98
N ASP A 160 3.31 13.87 -15.90
CA ASP A 160 4.26 14.97 -16.08
C ASP A 160 4.27 15.89 -14.85
N ARG A 161 3.15 16.02 -14.16
CA ARG A 161 3.08 16.75 -12.89
C ARG A 161 3.91 16.08 -11.81
N LEU A 162 3.90 14.73 -11.69
CA LEU A 162 4.76 14.02 -10.74
C LEU A 162 6.25 14.19 -11.11
N ARG A 163 6.58 14.14 -12.40
CA ARG A 163 7.96 14.33 -12.88
C ARG A 163 8.48 15.76 -12.70
N SER A 164 7.61 16.75 -12.67
CA SER A 164 8.00 18.17 -12.58
C SER A 164 8.74 18.49 -11.28
N HIS A 165 8.59 17.67 -10.24
CA HIS A 165 9.34 17.80 -8.98
C HIS A 165 10.81 17.37 -9.07
N GLY A 166 11.24 16.78 -10.19
CA GLY A 166 12.62 16.39 -10.48
C GLY A 166 12.85 14.87 -10.43
N PRO A 167 14.13 14.43 -10.54
CA PRO A 167 14.48 13.02 -10.54
C PRO A 167 13.97 12.28 -9.30
N VAL A 168 13.51 11.04 -9.49
CA VAL A 168 12.96 10.19 -8.44
C VAL A 168 13.96 9.06 -8.13
N ASP A 169 14.25 8.86 -6.86
CA ASP A 169 15.11 7.77 -6.40
C ASP A 169 14.32 6.50 -6.14
N LEU A 170 13.19 6.59 -5.44
CA LEU A 170 12.33 5.45 -5.13
C LEU A 170 10.89 5.72 -5.53
N HIS A 171 10.31 4.81 -6.32
CA HIS A 171 8.91 4.85 -6.72
C HIS A 171 8.14 3.69 -6.08
N TRP A 172 7.19 4.02 -5.21
CA TRP A 172 6.33 3.08 -4.49
C TRP A 172 4.94 3.13 -5.11
N LEU A 173 4.48 2.04 -5.77
CA LEU A 173 3.25 2.08 -6.56
C LEU A 173 2.45 0.79 -6.55
N GLN A 174 1.13 0.92 -6.69
CA GLN A 174 0.22 -0.19 -6.95
C GLN A 174 0.47 -0.77 -8.35
N TYR A 175 0.64 -2.07 -8.41
CA TYR A 175 0.80 -2.82 -9.67
C TYR A 175 -0.38 -3.75 -9.96
N SER A 176 -1.13 -4.17 -8.93
CA SER A 176 -2.34 -4.98 -9.06
C SER A 176 -3.59 -4.11 -8.83
N GLY A 177 -4.77 -4.62 -9.07
CA GLY A 177 -6.00 -3.88 -8.84
C GLY A 177 -6.83 -4.50 -7.73
N ALA A 178 -7.77 -3.70 -7.21
CA ALA A 178 -8.63 -4.07 -6.10
C ALA A 178 -10.07 -4.41 -6.52
N ILE A 179 -10.45 -4.18 -7.78
CA ILE A 179 -11.80 -4.43 -8.27
C ILE A 179 -11.99 -5.93 -8.51
N TRP A 180 -12.99 -6.53 -7.87
CA TRP A 180 -13.29 -7.96 -7.92
C TRP A 180 -13.71 -8.51 -9.29
N TYR A 181 -14.03 -7.66 -10.26
CA TYR A 181 -14.31 -8.11 -11.62
C TYR A 181 -13.07 -8.77 -12.25
N PRO A 182 -13.19 -9.95 -12.90
CA PRO A 182 -14.41 -10.70 -13.18
C PRO A 182 -14.77 -11.76 -12.12
N MET A 183 -14.02 -11.88 -11.03
CA MET A 183 -14.06 -13.01 -10.09
C MET A 183 -15.43 -13.24 -9.43
N VAL A 184 -16.27 -12.21 -9.33
CA VAL A 184 -17.60 -12.27 -8.71
C VAL A 184 -18.72 -12.53 -9.72
N TYR A 185 -18.39 -12.84 -10.98
CA TYR A 185 -19.35 -13.09 -12.03
C TYR A 185 -19.40 -14.58 -12.39
N ASP A 186 -20.61 -15.11 -12.61
CA ASP A 186 -20.83 -16.48 -13.10
C ASP A 186 -20.64 -16.50 -14.61
N VAL A 187 -19.44 -16.86 -15.05
CA VAL A 187 -19.09 -17.00 -16.48
C VAL A 187 -18.41 -18.36 -16.72
N PRO A 188 -18.49 -18.94 -17.93
CA PRO A 188 -17.78 -20.17 -18.26
C PRO A 188 -16.28 -20.09 -17.94
N ALA A 189 -15.67 -21.19 -17.49
CA ALA A 189 -14.30 -21.22 -16.99
C ALA A 189 -13.23 -20.74 -18.00
N ASP A 190 -13.40 -21.08 -19.28
CA ASP A 190 -12.52 -20.62 -20.36
C ASP A 190 -12.60 -19.10 -20.56
N ARG A 191 -13.83 -18.54 -20.49
CA ARG A 191 -14.04 -17.09 -20.54
C ARG A 191 -13.49 -16.39 -19.30
N MET A 192 -13.67 -16.99 -18.09
CA MET A 192 -13.12 -16.47 -16.85
C MET A 192 -11.61 -16.33 -16.96
N ARG A 193 -10.91 -17.37 -17.42
CA ARG A 193 -9.45 -17.31 -17.63
C ARG A 193 -9.05 -16.16 -18.56
N THR A 194 -9.71 -16.03 -19.71
CA THR A 194 -9.43 -14.94 -20.66
C THR A 194 -9.62 -13.56 -20.02
N LEU A 195 -10.67 -13.38 -19.22
CA LEU A 195 -10.94 -12.10 -18.54
C LEU A 195 -9.94 -11.79 -17.43
N VAL A 196 -9.53 -12.79 -16.66
CA VAL A 196 -8.51 -12.67 -15.61
C VAL A 196 -7.16 -12.29 -16.23
N ASP A 197 -6.72 -13.01 -17.24
CA ASP A 197 -5.44 -12.74 -17.94
C ASP A 197 -5.42 -11.32 -18.53
N ALA A 198 -6.51 -10.92 -19.21
CA ALA A 198 -6.65 -9.58 -19.76
C ALA A 198 -6.64 -8.49 -18.66
N LYS A 199 -7.25 -8.78 -17.51
CA LYS A 199 -7.27 -7.85 -16.36
C LYS A 199 -5.88 -7.67 -15.77
N VAL A 200 -5.16 -8.75 -15.50
CA VAL A 200 -3.79 -8.71 -14.96
C VAL A 200 -2.86 -7.97 -15.94
N GLU A 201 -2.91 -8.30 -17.22
CA GLU A 201 -2.09 -7.61 -18.23
C GLU A 201 -2.40 -6.11 -18.32
N SER A 202 -3.67 -5.73 -18.26
CA SER A 202 -4.06 -4.32 -18.26
C SER A 202 -3.54 -3.55 -17.03
N GLN A 203 -3.53 -4.20 -15.87
CA GLN A 203 -3.00 -3.63 -14.63
C GLN A 203 -1.48 -3.45 -14.72
N PHE A 204 -0.76 -4.48 -15.15
CA PHE A 204 0.68 -4.45 -15.33
C PHE A 204 1.09 -3.40 -16.39
N ALA A 205 0.39 -3.35 -17.51
CA ALA A 205 0.66 -2.36 -18.55
C ALA A 205 0.46 -0.91 -18.06
N ARG A 206 -0.55 -0.67 -17.19
CA ARG A 206 -0.74 0.62 -16.55
C ARG A 206 0.41 0.95 -15.61
N ALA A 207 0.78 0.04 -14.70
CA ALA A 207 1.88 0.24 -13.78
C ALA A 207 3.21 0.46 -14.49
N MET A 208 3.48 -0.30 -15.56
CA MET A 208 4.69 -0.10 -16.39
C MET A 208 4.75 1.29 -17.02
N ARG A 209 3.63 1.84 -17.52
CA ARG A 209 3.62 3.23 -18.02
C ARG A 209 4.02 4.23 -16.93
N TYR A 210 3.60 4.00 -15.68
CA TYR A 210 4.02 4.84 -14.56
C TYR A 210 5.53 4.71 -14.31
N VAL A 211 6.03 3.47 -14.27
CA VAL A 211 7.45 3.17 -14.08
C VAL A 211 8.30 3.84 -15.18
N GLU A 212 7.96 3.61 -16.45
CA GLU A 212 8.67 4.16 -17.61
C GLU A 212 8.64 5.69 -17.65
N THR A 213 7.52 6.30 -17.21
CA THR A 213 7.38 7.75 -17.23
C THR A 213 8.11 8.41 -16.08
N ILE A 214 8.00 7.87 -14.86
CA ILE A 214 8.67 8.41 -13.65
C ILE A 214 10.17 8.15 -13.72
N ASP A 215 10.59 7.02 -14.26
CA ASP A 215 12.00 6.62 -14.47
C ASP A 215 12.82 6.70 -13.16
N ALA A 216 12.31 6.12 -12.10
CA ALA A 216 12.97 6.11 -10.80
C ALA A 216 14.17 5.15 -10.77
N ARG A 217 15.16 5.42 -9.91
CA ARG A 217 16.34 4.54 -9.70
C ARG A 217 15.95 3.15 -9.20
N ALA A 218 14.84 3.05 -8.43
CA ALA A 218 14.26 1.77 -8.02
C ALA A 218 12.73 1.87 -7.87
N VAL A 219 12.07 0.73 -8.03
CA VAL A 219 10.60 0.61 -8.00
C VAL A 219 10.20 -0.45 -6.97
N VAL A 220 9.28 -0.11 -6.07
CA VAL A 220 8.69 -1.02 -5.10
C VAL A 220 7.24 -1.31 -5.48
N PRO A 221 6.90 -2.53 -5.92
CA PRO A 221 5.51 -2.95 -6.09
C PRO A 221 4.80 -3.00 -4.73
N SER A 222 3.71 -2.27 -4.57
CA SER A 222 2.96 -2.11 -3.32
C SER A 222 1.45 -2.17 -3.53
N ALA A 223 0.68 -1.92 -2.47
CA ALA A 223 -0.78 -1.86 -2.49
C ALA A 223 -1.41 -3.08 -3.19
N GLY A 224 -1.00 -4.29 -2.77
CA GLY A 224 -1.51 -5.56 -3.28
C GLY A 224 -0.45 -6.66 -3.34
N PRO A 225 -0.90 -7.92 -3.51
CA PRO A 225 -2.27 -8.37 -3.30
C PRO A 225 -2.61 -8.45 -1.80
N PRO A 226 -3.90 -8.52 -1.43
CA PRO A 226 -4.28 -8.94 -0.08
C PRO A 226 -4.07 -10.46 0.08
N ALA A 227 -4.04 -10.94 1.33
CA ALA A 227 -4.27 -12.35 1.63
C ALA A 227 -5.77 -12.59 1.88
N PHE A 228 -6.29 -13.68 1.36
CA PHE A 228 -7.66 -14.14 1.56
C PHE A 228 -7.63 -15.32 2.54
N LEU A 229 -7.90 -15.08 3.83
CA LEU A 229 -7.82 -16.10 4.87
C LEU A 229 -9.17 -16.76 5.18
N ASP A 230 -10.28 -16.18 4.71
CA ASP A 230 -11.56 -16.85 4.76
C ASP A 230 -11.50 -18.15 3.94
N PRO A 231 -11.95 -19.31 4.48
CA PRO A 231 -11.92 -20.58 3.76
C PRO A 231 -12.60 -20.54 2.38
N ASP A 232 -13.70 -19.79 2.25
CA ASP A 232 -14.45 -19.67 1.00
C ASP A 232 -13.71 -18.82 -0.05
N LEU A 233 -12.79 -17.94 0.37
CA LEU A 233 -12.02 -17.04 -0.49
C LEU A 233 -10.57 -17.48 -0.69
N PHE A 234 -10.11 -18.51 0.03
CA PHE A 234 -8.70 -18.92 0.06
C PHE A 234 -8.11 -19.23 -1.32
N HIS A 235 -8.93 -19.73 -2.24
CA HIS A 235 -8.53 -20.01 -3.63
C HIS A 235 -8.09 -18.76 -4.41
N LEU A 236 -8.48 -17.56 -3.99
CA LEU A 236 -8.08 -16.29 -4.62
C LEU A 236 -6.60 -15.93 -4.39
N ASN A 237 -5.92 -16.60 -3.46
CA ASN A 237 -4.49 -16.38 -3.21
C ASN A 237 -3.57 -16.94 -4.32
N VAL A 238 -4.10 -17.75 -5.24
CA VAL A 238 -3.30 -18.41 -6.29
C VAL A 238 -2.11 -19.16 -5.71
N VAL A 239 -2.41 -20.21 -4.95
CA VAL A 239 -1.39 -21.08 -4.33
C VAL A 239 -1.13 -22.36 -5.12
N THR A 240 -2.01 -22.69 -6.06
CA THR A 240 -1.85 -23.77 -7.05
C THR A 240 -1.86 -23.19 -8.46
N GLY A 241 -1.25 -23.89 -9.42
CA GLY A 241 -1.17 -23.42 -10.80
C GLY A 241 -2.50 -23.35 -11.56
N ASP A 242 -3.56 -23.95 -11.02
CA ASP A 242 -4.88 -24.05 -11.65
C ASP A 242 -5.86 -22.99 -11.18
N GLU A 243 -5.54 -22.31 -10.07
CA GLU A 243 -6.38 -21.24 -9.51
C GLU A 243 -6.32 -19.99 -10.38
N LEU A 244 -7.45 -19.31 -10.48
CA LEU A 244 -7.57 -18.04 -11.19
C LEU A 244 -7.78 -16.91 -10.21
N SER A 245 -7.00 -15.85 -10.33
CA SER A 245 -7.19 -14.62 -9.56
C SER A 245 -6.59 -13.44 -10.29
N ILE A 246 -7.22 -12.30 -10.11
CA ILE A 246 -6.70 -11.00 -10.58
C ILE A 246 -5.68 -10.38 -9.63
N PHE A 247 -5.25 -11.11 -8.60
CA PHE A 247 -4.38 -10.65 -7.53
C PHE A 247 -3.01 -11.35 -7.57
N PRO A 248 -2.17 -11.11 -8.61
CA PRO A 248 -0.81 -11.65 -8.68
C PRO A 248 0.05 -11.07 -7.57
N ASP A 249 0.97 -11.85 -7.02
CA ASP A 249 1.91 -11.36 -6.02
C ASP A 249 3.02 -10.47 -6.62
N GLN A 250 3.80 -9.81 -5.74
CA GLN A 250 4.83 -8.85 -6.12
C GLN A 250 5.88 -9.46 -7.05
N ARG A 251 6.22 -10.74 -6.93
CA ARG A 251 7.22 -11.43 -7.76
C ARG A 251 6.86 -11.40 -9.25
N SER A 252 5.57 -11.54 -9.55
CA SER A 252 5.09 -11.49 -10.94
C SER A 252 5.37 -10.13 -11.59
N PHE A 253 5.19 -9.05 -10.85
CA PHE A 253 5.50 -7.71 -11.37
C PHE A 253 7.00 -7.40 -11.33
N LEU A 254 7.74 -7.87 -10.33
CA LEU A 254 9.21 -7.76 -10.30
C LEU A 254 9.86 -8.42 -11.52
N THR A 255 9.37 -9.58 -11.92
CA THR A 255 9.81 -10.23 -13.17
C THR A 255 9.55 -9.36 -14.40
N ARG A 256 8.42 -8.65 -14.45
CA ARG A 256 8.11 -7.72 -15.53
C ARG A 256 9.06 -6.50 -15.53
N LEU A 257 9.36 -5.95 -14.35
CA LEU A 257 10.32 -4.84 -14.19
C LEU A 257 11.72 -5.23 -14.67
N GLU A 258 12.21 -6.39 -14.23
CA GLU A 258 13.52 -6.91 -14.62
C GLU A 258 13.61 -7.12 -16.13
N ALA A 259 12.61 -7.72 -16.75
CA ALA A 259 12.54 -7.93 -18.19
C ALA A 259 12.56 -6.63 -19.00
N ALA A 260 12.07 -5.54 -18.41
CA ALA A 260 12.09 -4.19 -19.00
C ALA A 260 13.35 -3.38 -18.63
N GLY A 261 14.28 -3.95 -17.84
CA GLY A 261 15.53 -3.29 -17.44
C GLY A 261 15.40 -2.33 -16.26
N HIS A 262 14.27 -2.35 -15.54
CA HIS A 262 14.08 -1.55 -14.33
C HIS A 262 14.52 -2.31 -13.07
N ARG A 263 15.07 -1.57 -12.11
CA ARG A 263 15.41 -2.13 -10.79
C ARG A 263 14.14 -2.25 -9.94
N GLY A 264 13.61 -3.46 -9.80
CA GLY A 264 12.56 -3.78 -8.85
C GLY A 264 13.14 -4.09 -7.46
N VAL A 265 12.42 -3.73 -6.41
CA VAL A 265 12.77 -4.05 -5.02
C VAL A 265 11.61 -4.80 -4.38
N MET A 266 11.89 -6.02 -3.90
CA MET A 266 10.95 -6.75 -3.05
C MET A 266 10.90 -6.08 -1.67
N ALA A 267 9.70 -5.72 -1.23
CA ALA A 267 9.49 -5.21 0.12
C ALA A 267 8.45 -6.06 0.84
N VAL A 268 8.88 -6.78 1.88
CA VAL A 268 8.00 -7.42 2.85
C VAL A 268 7.86 -6.52 4.09
N PRO A 269 6.84 -6.69 4.94
CA PRO A 269 6.71 -5.92 6.17
C PRO A 269 7.99 -5.96 7.01
N GLY A 270 8.51 -4.79 7.41
CA GLY A 270 9.78 -4.63 8.08
C GLY A 270 10.99 -4.41 7.16
N THR A 271 10.85 -4.57 5.84
CA THR A 271 11.93 -4.23 4.90
C THR A 271 12.24 -2.74 4.95
N THR A 272 13.51 -2.40 5.15
CA THR A 272 14.01 -1.03 5.17
C THR A 272 14.83 -0.74 3.91
N ILE A 273 14.58 0.41 3.30
CA ILE A 273 15.27 0.89 2.10
C ILE A 273 15.94 2.21 2.46
N GLU A 274 17.26 2.20 2.54
CA GLU A 274 18.07 3.40 2.72
C GLU A 274 18.35 4.04 1.35
N ILE A 275 18.00 5.31 1.21
CA ILE A 275 18.10 6.05 -0.05
C ILE A 275 19.10 7.17 0.14
N THR A 276 20.20 7.11 -0.60
CA THR A 276 21.21 8.17 -0.69
C THR A 276 21.40 8.60 -2.15
N PRO A 277 22.03 9.74 -2.42
CA PRO A 277 22.38 10.11 -3.80
C PRO A 277 23.23 9.04 -4.51
N GLU A 278 24.05 8.30 -3.75
CA GLU A 278 25.00 7.31 -4.28
C GLU A 278 24.38 5.90 -4.37
N SER A 279 23.54 5.51 -3.41
CA SER A 279 23.03 4.14 -3.28
C SER A 279 21.57 4.05 -2.90
N ILE A 280 20.99 2.87 -3.15
CA ILE A 280 19.72 2.41 -2.58
C ILE A 280 20.02 1.04 -1.99
N ASP A 281 20.02 0.95 -0.66
CA ASP A 281 20.38 -0.25 0.08
C ASP A 281 19.14 -0.86 0.73
N VAL A 282 18.91 -2.15 0.51
CA VAL A 282 17.73 -2.88 0.98
C VAL A 282 18.13 -3.83 2.09
N THR A 283 17.43 -3.77 3.21
CA THR A 283 17.63 -4.68 4.35
C THR A 283 16.29 -5.29 4.73
N HIS A 284 16.20 -6.60 4.69
CA HIS A 284 15.02 -7.34 5.12
C HIS A 284 15.06 -7.63 6.62
N PRO A 285 13.90 -7.78 7.28
CA PRO A 285 13.82 -8.13 8.71
C PRO A 285 14.24 -9.58 8.98
N MET A 286 14.41 -10.38 7.95
CA MET A 286 14.81 -11.79 7.96
C MET A 286 15.77 -12.08 6.81
N PRO A 287 16.51 -13.23 6.83
CA PRO A 287 17.36 -13.63 5.71
C PRO A 287 16.61 -13.70 4.37
N GLU A 288 17.28 -13.35 3.26
CA GLU A 288 16.67 -13.38 1.92
C GLU A 288 16.04 -14.74 1.57
N ALA A 289 16.62 -15.85 2.03
CA ALA A 289 16.07 -17.18 1.83
C ALA A 289 14.70 -17.35 2.52
N GLU A 290 14.47 -16.71 3.65
CA GLU A 290 13.19 -16.72 4.35
C GLU A 290 12.18 -15.81 3.64
N VAL A 291 12.61 -14.66 3.13
CA VAL A 291 11.77 -13.81 2.27
C VAL A 291 11.33 -14.58 1.03
N ALA A 292 12.25 -15.28 0.35
CA ALA A 292 11.94 -16.10 -0.81
C ALA A 292 10.95 -17.23 -0.46
N ALA A 293 11.11 -17.88 0.70
CA ALA A 293 10.26 -18.97 1.15
C ALA A 293 8.78 -18.55 1.37
N ILE A 294 8.51 -17.29 1.68
CA ILE A 294 7.13 -16.75 1.77
C ILE A 294 6.38 -16.98 0.46
N PHE A 295 7.06 -16.80 -0.66
CA PHE A 295 6.50 -16.91 -2.00
C PHE A 295 6.66 -18.32 -2.58
N ASP A 296 7.79 -18.98 -2.36
CA ASP A 296 8.07 -20.33 -2.87
C ASP A 296 7.19 -21.40 -2.19
N HIS A 297 6.86 -21.16 -0.92
CA HIS A 297 5.97 -22.01 -0.11
C HIS A 297 4.70 -21.24 0.31
N LYS A 298 4.16 -20.44 -0.60
CA LYS A 298 3.04 -19.52 -0.35
C LYS A 298 1.82 -20.23 0.27
N ALA A 299 1.49 -21.43 -0.20
CA ALA A 299 0.38 -22.22 0.34
C ALA A 299 0.55 -22.52 1.83
N ASP A 300 1.73 -23.00 2.24
CA ASP A 300 2.02 -23.34 3.64
C ASP A 300 2.10 -22.08 4.51
N TYR A 301 2.67 -21.01 3.96
CA TYR A 301 2.71 -19.71 4.62
C TYR A 301 1.30 -19.19 4.93
N LEU A 302 0.43 -19.16 3.92
CA LEU A 302 -0.95 -18.67 4.07
C LEU A 302 -1.81 -19.60 4.93
N ARG A 303 -1.59 -20.92 4.92
CA ARG A 303 -2.31 -21.83 5.84
C ARG A 303 -1.97 -21.60 7.30
N ARG A 304 -0.70 -21.30 7.62
CA ARG A 304 -0.29 -20.92 8.99
C ARG A 304 -0.93 -19.58 9.36
N TYR A 305 -0.89 -18.60 8.48
CA TYR A 305 -1.52 -17.30 8.69
C TYR A 305 -3.04 -17.45 8.90
N GLN A 306 -3.71 -18.26 8.08
CA GLN A 306 -5.12 -18.58 8.22
C GLN A 306 -5.44 -19.22 9.58
N ALA A 307 -4.64 -20.18 10.03
CA ALA A 307 -4.86 -20.86 11.29
C ALA A 307 -4.84 -19.89 12.47
N ASP A 308 -3.96 -18.89 12.45
CA ASP A 308 -3.87 -17.87 13.50
C ASP A 308 -5.10 -16.95 13.52
N TRP A 309 -5.70 -16.65 12.35
CA TRP A 309 -6.82 -15.71 12.23
C TRP A 309 -8.20 -16.34 12.12
N LEU A 310 -8.27 -17.66 11.94
CA LEU A 310 -9.55 -18.38 11.82
C LEU A 310 -10.50 -18.14 13.02
N PRO A 311 -10.04 -18.15 14.30
CA PRO A 311 -10.91 -17.88 15.44
C PRO A 311 -11.55 -16.49 15.37
N TRP A 312 -10.80 -15.46 14.96
CA TRP A 312 -11.31 -14.11 14.79
C TRP A 312 -12.37 -14.03 13.66
N LEU A 313 -12.12 -14.69 12.55
CA LEU A 313 -13.06 -14.76 11.42
C LEU A 313 -14.38 -15.44 11.82
N GLU A 314 -14.31 -16.52 12.57
CA GLU A 314 -15.48 -17.24 13.07
C GLU A 314 -16.31 -16.39 14.04
N GLU A 315 -15.65 -15.69 14.96
CA GLU A 315 -16.32 -14.79 15.91
C GLU A 315 -17.01 -13.62 15.18
N MET A 316 -16.33 -13.00 14.23
CA MET A 316 -16.87 -11.93 13.42
C MET A 316 -18.11 -12.37 12.63
N LYS A 317 -18.04 -13.51 11.92
CA LYS A 317 -19.19 -14.09 11.17
C LYS A 317 -20.36 -14.42 12.10
N ALA A 318 -20.11 -14.99 13.27
CA ALA A 318 -21.14 -15.25 14.27
C ALA A 318 -21.79 -13.96 14.79
N GLY A 319 -21.00 -12.87 14.89
CA GLY A 319 -21.51 -11.54 15.22
C GLY A 319 -22.53 -11.01 14.22
N TRP A 320 -22.26 -11.15 12.93
CA TRP A 320 -23.20 -10.73 11.86
C TRP A 320 -24.49 -11.51 11.87
N GLN A 321 -24.41 -12.83 12.07
CA GLN A 321 -25.61 -13.67 12.14
C GLN A 321 -26.55 -13.26 13.28
N ARG A 322 -25.98 -12.85 14.43
CA ARG A 322 -26.77 -12.36 15.58
C ARG A 322 -27.44 -11.00 15.33
N GLN A 323 -26.89 -10.16 14.46
CA GLN A 323 -27.48 -8.85 14.11
C GLN A 323 -28.57 -8.97 13.03
N SER A 324 -28.61 -10.08 12.30
CA SER A 324 -29.57 -10.34 11.22
C SER A 324 -30.81 -11.10 11.70
N THR A 325 -30.91 -11.49 12.96
CA THR A 325 -32.05 -12.10 13.63
C THR A 325 -32.68 -11.14 14.63
#